data_c710d88f140c636d7b20ae1c22e0d433
#
_entry.id   c710d88f140c636d7b20ae1c22e0d433
#
_cell.length_a   1.000
_cell.length_b   1.000
_cell.length_c   1.000
_cell.angle_alpha   90.00
_cell.angle_beta   90.00
_cell.angle_gamma   90.00
#
_symmetry.space_group_name_H-M   'P 1'
#
loop_
_entity.id
_entity.type
_entity.pdbx_description
1 polymer ?
#
loop_
_entity_poly.entity_id
_entity_poly.type
_entity_poly.pdbx_seq_one_letter_code
_entity_poly.pdbx_strand_id
1 'polypeptide(L)'
;MTLNEKIGIILKQHKEGEEFFNALDFMIKGDRSILEDFLSFSMNDAGRNLELPDTGLIVSGGFGNAIMTMYGDRLTETFREVIVTNGGIRLGNEALIFKDKLLCKNWIFIDDSYYLGRTRAGISVALRKIRPDASIFETYVIYDGSMGRADKVKSMYRYNR
;
A
#
# COMPACT_ATOMS: atom_id res chain seq x y z
N MET A 1 -8.56 11.79 19.20
CA MET A 1 -7.43 12.31 18.38
C MET A 1 -7.51 11.70 17.00
N THR A 2 -7.51 12.54 15.97
CA THR A 2 -7.55 12.09 14.58
C THR A 2 -6.22 11.49 14.15
N LEU A 3 -6.22 10.73 13.04
CA LEU A 3 -4.99 10.20 12.45
C LEU A 3 -4.00 11.32 12.10
N ASN A 4 -4.50 12.42 11.53
CA ASN A 4 -3.66 13.57 11.16
C ASN A 4 -2.98 14.20 12.38
N GLU A 5 -3.70 14.33 13.49
CA GLU A 5 -3.12 14.82 14.74
C GLU A 5 -2.04 13.88 15.27
N LYS A 6 -2.29 12.58 15.25
CA LYS A 6 -1.30 11.57 15.66
C LYS A 6 -0.03 11.62 14.81
N ILE A 7 -0.19 11.68 13.49
CA ILE A 7 0.95 11.80 12.57
C ILE A 7 1.69 13.12 12.80
N GLY A 8 0.97 14.22 13.01
CA GLY A 8 1.55 15.53 13.32
C GLY A 8 2.42 15.50 14.58
N ILE A 9 1.99 14.79 15.61
CA ILE A 9 2.78 14.61 16.85
C ILE A 9 4.08 13.86 16.56
N ILE A 10 4.00 12.77 15.79
CA ILE A 10 5.19 12.00 15.43
C ILE A 10 6.18 12.84 14.63
N LEU A 11 5.69 13.65 13.67
CA LEU A 11 6.53 14.54 12.86
C LEU A 11 7.23 15.64 13.69
N LYS A 12 6.61 16.08 14.78
CA LYS A 12 7.24 17.03 15.70
C LYS A 12 8.34 16.40 16.54
N GLN A 13 8.19 15.12 16.89
CA GLN A 13 9.14 14.39 17.72
C GLN A 13 10.33 13.85 16.91
N HIS A 14 10.07 13.44 15.68
CA HIS A 14 11.04 12.81 14.81
C HIS A 14 11.01 13.45 13.43
N LYS A 15 12.17 13.87 12.94
CA LYS A 15 12.29 14.27 11.53
C LYS A 15 12.00 13.07 10.64
N GLU A 16 11.57 13.34 9.41
CA GLU A 16 11.45 12.29 8.42
C GLU A 16 12.75 11.49 8.30
N GLY A 17 12.65 10.18 8.44
CA GLY A 17 13.75 9.25 8.44
C GLY A 17 13.36 7.97 9.14
N GLU A 18 14.33 7.15 9.48
CA GLU A 18 14.11 5.84 10.08
C GLU A 18 13.30 5.90 11.38
N GLU A 19 13.61 6.85 12.27
CA GLU A 19 12.88 7.00 13.54
C GLU A 19 11.41 7.37 13.33
N PHE A 20 11.14 8.26 12.38
CA PHE A 20 9.77 8.62 12.02
C PHE A 20 9.00 7.42 11.49
N PHE A 21 9.59 6.65 10.58
CA PHE A 21 8.94 5.46 10.03
C PHE A 21 8.71 4.37 11.06
N ASN A 22 9.64 4.16 11.97
CA ASN A 22 9.47 3.22 13.06
C ASN A 22 8.33 3.64 13.99
N ALA A 23 8.21 4.93 14.29
CA ALA A 23 7.11 5.46 15.09
C ALA A 23 5.77 5.34 14.37
N LEU A 24 5.73 5.63 13.08
CA LEU A 24 4.53 5.48 12.25
C LEU A 24 4.08 4.01 12.19
N ASP A 25 5.00 3.11 11.94
CA ASP A 25 4.72 1.67 11.90
C ASP A 25 4.21 1.15 13.24
N PHE A 26 4.83 1.56 14.34
CA PHE A 26 4.39 1.21 15.68
C PHE A 26 2.96 1.71 15.96
N MET A 27 2.65 2.94 15.57
CA MET A 27 1.32 3.52 15.74
C MET A 27 0.27 2.76 14.92
N ILE A 28 0.58 2.44 13.68
CA ILE A 28 -0.34 1.71 12.78
C ILE A 28 -0.62 0.31 13.34
N LYS A 29 0.40 -0.41 13.77
CA LYS A 29 0.26 -1.75 14.33
C LYS A 29 -0.45 -1.75 15.67
N GLY A 30 -0.34 -0.69 16.45
CA GLY A 30 -0.96 -0.55 17.75
C GLY A 30 -2.40 -0.03 17.73
N ASP A 31 -2.87 0.50 16.61
CA ASP A 31 -4.20 1.08 16.49
C ASP A 31 -4.99 0.44 15.33
N ARG A 32 -5.78 -0.54 15.69
CA ARG A 32 -6.62 -1.30 14.75
C ARG A 32 -7.59 -0.41 13.98
N SER A 33 -8.08 0.67 14.58
CA SER A 33 -9.02 1.59 13.94
C SER A 33 -8.40 2.30 12.72
N ILE A 34 -7.09 2.54 12.73
CA ILE A 34 -6.38 3.12 11.59
C ILE A 34 -6.43 2.18 10.38
N LEU A 35 -6.18 0.90 10.60
CA LEU A 35 -6.23 -0.09 9.53
C LEU A 35 -7.65 -0.28 8.98
N GLU A 36 -8.66 -0.28 9.85
CA GLU A 36 -10.05 -0.36 9.43
C GLU A 36 -10.47 0.84 8.60
N ASP A 37 -10.12 2.04 9.04
CA ASP A 37 -10.39 3.29 8.30
C ASP A 37 -9.66 3.31 6.96
N PHE A 38 -8.42 2.86 6.94
CA PHE A 38 -7.62 2.78 5.72
C PHE A 38 -8.21 1.80 4.70
N LEU A 39 -8.62 0.62 5.13
CA LEU A 39 -9.24 -0.36 4.25
C LEU A 39 -10.58 0.13 3.72
N SER A 40 -11.41 0.74 4.57
CA SER A 40 -12.68 1.31 4.14
C SER A 40 -12.48 2.42 3.12
N PHE A 41 -11.55 3.34 3.37
CA PHE A 41 -11.18 4.41 2.45
C PHE A 41 -10.73 3.87 1.10
N SER A 42 -9.76 2.97 1.10
CA SER A 42 -9.15 2.46 -0.13
C SER A 42 -10.13 1.62 -0.96
N MET A 43 -10.91 0.76 -0.31
CA MET A 43 -11.86 -0.12 -1.01
C MET A 43 -13.07 0.65 -1.53
N ASN A 44 -13.59 1.60 -0.80
CA ASN A 44 -14.70 2.44 -1.26
C ASN A 44 -14.28 3.27 -2.47
N ASP A 45 -13.09 3.87 -2.42
CA ASP A 45 -12.58 4.66 -3.55
C ASP A 45 -12.29 3.79 -4.77
N ALA A 46 -11.60 2.67 -4.58
CA ALA A 46 -11.27 1.74 -5.67
C ALA A 46 -12.52 1.16 -6.33
N GLY A 47 -13.53 0.80 -5.55
CA GLY A 47 -14.78 0.25 -6.03
C GLY A 47 -15.63 1.20 -6.87
N ARG A 48 -15.32 2.50 -6.87
CA ARG A 48 -15.97 3.46 -7.76
C ARG A 48 -15.50 3.35 -9.20
N ASN A 49 -14.29 2.87 -9.41
CA ASN A 49 -13.63 2.84 -10.73
C ASN A 49 -13.36 1.41 -11.24
N LEU A 50 -13.37 0.43 -10.36
CA LEU A 50 -13.04 -0.95 -10.67
C LEU A 50 -14.06 -1.91 -10.07
N GLU A 51 -14.26 -3.02 -10.78
CA GLU A 51 -14.96 -4.19 -10.24
C GLU A 51 -13.96 -5.00 -9.39
N LEU A 52 -14.04 -4.88 -8.07
CA LEU A 52 -13.09 -5.52 -7.17
C LEU A 52 -13.03 -7.04 -7.32
N PRO A 53 -14.13 -7.77 -7.60
CA PRO A 53 -14.06 -9.21 -7.87
C PRO A 53 -13.26 -9.61 -9.11
N ASP A 54 -12.97 -8.66 -10.00
CA ASP A 54 -12.13 -8.87 -11.19
C ASP A 54 -10.75 -8.24 -11.06
N THR A 55 -10.46 -7.66 -9.91
CA THR A 55 -9.25 -6.87 -9.64
C THR A 55 -8.31 -7.62 -8.72
N GLY A 56 -7.00 -7.47 -8.92
CA GLY A 56 -5.97 -7.98 -8.02
C GLY A 56 -5.57 -6.95 -6.97
N LEU A 57 -5.19 -7.44 -5.80
CA LEU A 57 -4.66 -6.63 -4.70
C LEU A 57 -3.23 -7.06 -4.41
N ILE A 58 -2.34 -6.07 -4.29
CA ILE A 58 -0.97 -6.28 -3.80
C ILE A 58 -0.79 -5.55 -2.49
N VAL A 59 -0.30 -6.26 -1.49
CA VAL A 59 0.09 -5.72 -0.19
C VAL A 59 1.57 -5.97 0.04
N SER A 60 2.26 -5.01 0.65
CA SER A 60 3.71 -5.04 0.75
C SER A 60 4.21 -5.14 2.19
N GLY A 61 5.23 -5.98 2.37
CA GLY A 61 6.06 -6.04 3.55
C GLY A 61 5.36 -6.37 4.86
N GLY A 62 5.91 -5.86 5.96
CA GLY A 62 5.36 -6.08 7.30
C GLY A 62 3.95 -5.51 7.48
N PHE A 63 3.67 -4.37 6.85
CA PHE A 63 2.33 -3.78 6.79
C PHE A 63 1.34 -4.72 6.08
N GLY A 64 1.75 -5.28 4.94
CA GLY A 64 0.95 -6.25 4.20
C GLY A 64 0.66 -7.51 5.00
N ASN A 65 1.67 -8.03 5.72
CA ASN A 65 1.49 -9.18 6.60
C ASN A 65 0.51 -8.88 7.74
N ALA A 66 0.58 -7.70 8.35
CA ALA A 66 -0.34 -7.29 9.40
C ALA A 66 -1.78 -7.20 8.88
N ILE A 67 -1.99 -6.60 7.72
CA ILE A 67 -3.30 -6.52 7.07
C ILE A 67 -3.85 -7.91 6.78
N MET A 68 -3.04 -8.80 6.20
CA MET A 68 -3.48 -10.15 5.86
C MET A 68 -3.78 -11.00 7.09
N THR A 69 -3.05 -10.81 8.18
CA THR A 69 -3.33 -11.48 9.44
C THR A 69 -4.69 -11.08 10.01
N MET A 70 -5.05 -9.80 9.92
CA MET A 70 -6.27 -9.25 10.51
C MET A 70 -7.48 -9.36 9.59
N TYR A 71 -7.30 -9.18 8.28
CA TYR A 71 -8.38 -9.00 7.31
C TYR A 71 -8.25 -9.90 6.06
N GLY A 72 -7.37 -10.90 6.10
CA GLY A 72 -7.04 -11.72 4.93
C GLY A 72 -8.25 -12.39 4.30
N ASP A 73 -9.15 -12.96 5.10
CA ASP A 73 -10.36 -13.63 4.59
C ASP A 73 -11.27 -12.64 3.84
N ARG A 74 -11.49 -11.46 4.41
CA ARG A 74 -12.28 -10.40 3.77
C ARG A 74 -11.65 -9.95 2.46
N LEU A 75 -10.33 -9.80 2.41
CA LEU A 75 -9.63 -9.35 1.22
C LEU A 75 -9.62 -10.40 0.12
N THR A 76 -9.42 -11.67 0.46
CA THR A 76 -9.47 -12.76 -0.53
C THR A 76 -10.88 -13.00 -1.06
N GLU A 77 -11.91 -12.70 -0.30
CA GLU A 77 -13.30 -12.74 -0.76
C GLU A 77 -13.65 -11.56 -1.66
N THR A 78 -13.05 -10.38 -1.41
CA THR A 78 -13.34 -9.15 -2.13
C THR A 78 -12.62 -9.09 -3.48
N PHE A 79 -11.35 -9.45 -3.51
CA PHE A 79 -10.49 -9.40 -4.70
C PHE A 79 -10.36 -10.78 -5.35
N ARG A 80 -10.22 -10.78 -6.67
CA ARG A 80 -10.01 -12.02 -7.41
C ARG A 80 -8.69 -12.71 -7.07
N GLU A 81 -7.66 -11.90 -6.78
CA GLU A 81 -6.30 -12.37 -6.55
C GLU A 81 -5.63 -11.43 -5.55
N VAL A 82 -4.95 -11.98 -4.55
CA VAL A 82 -4.21 -11.20 -3.56
C VAL A 82 -2.77 -11.69 -3.51
N ILE A 83 -1.83 -10.76 -3.62
CA ILE A 83 -0.40 -11.03 -3.53
C ILE A 83 0.18 -10.26 -2.35
N VAL A 84 0.96 -10.94 -1.52
CA VAL A 84 1.80 -10.34 -0.50
C VAL A 84 3.24 -10.35 -1.01
N THR A 85 3.86 -9.18 -1.13
CA THR A 85 5.26 -9.08 -1.52
C THR A 85 6.16 -9.01 -0.31
N ASN A 86 7.40 -9.45 -0.46
CA ASN A 86 8.40 -9.23 0.57
C ASN A 86 8.73 -7.74 0.70
N GLY A 87 8.88 -7.26 1.94
CA GLY A 87 9.33 -5.91 2.21
C GLY A 87 10.76 -5.67 1.71
N GLY A 88 11.12 -4.39 1.54
CA GLY A 88 12.46 -4.00 1.13
C GLY A 88 12.71 -4.08 -0.36
N ILE A 89 11.68 -4.22 -1.18
CA ILE A 89 11.80 -4.18 -2.62
C ILE A 89 12.19 -2.76 -3.05
N ARG A 90 13.36 -2.66 -3.66
CA ARG A 90 13.90 -1.41 -4.20
C ARG A 90 14.09 -1.53 -5.70
N LEU A 91 14.18 -0.39 -6.37
CA LEU A 91 14.56 -0.38 -7.79
C LEU A 91 15.93 -1.05 -7.96
N GLY A 92 16.01 -2.08 -8.79
CA GLY A 92 17.21 -2.93 -8.94
C GLY A 92 17.16 -4.24 -8.16
N ASN A 93 16.33 -4.32 -7.11
CA ASN A 93 15.97 -5.57 -6.46
C ASN A 93 14.55 -5.92 -6.88
N GLU A 94 14.39 -6.91 -7.72
CA GLU A 94 13.09 -7.28 -8.25
C GLU A 94 12.15 -7.74 -7.12
N ALA A 95 10.90 -7.32 -7.23
CA ALA A 95 9.84 -7.82 -6.39
C ALA A 95 9.70 -9.33 -6.65
N LEU A 96 9.88 -10.11 -5.60
CA LEU A 96 9.62 -11.54 -5.67
C LEU A 96 8.11 -11.74 -5.58
N ILE A 97 7.50 -11.85 -6.73
CA ILE A 97 6.12 -12.32 -6.85
C ILE A 97 6.19 -13.80 -7.22
N PHE A 98 5.88 -14.64 -6.23
CA PHE A 98 5.94 -16.10 -6.42
C PHE A 98 4.69 -16.62 -7.11
N LYS A 99 4.48 -16.19 -8.35
CA LYS A 99 3.40 -16.70 -9.18
C LYS A 99 3.87 -16.84 -10.61
N ASP A 100 3.47 -17.94 -11.26
CA ASP A 100 3.76 -18.20 -12.66
C ASP A 100 2.77 -17.52 -13.58
N LYS A 101 1.58 -17.20 -13.08
CA LYS A 101 0.47 -16.64 -13.85
C LYS A 101 -0.32 -15.66 -13.02
N LEU A 102 -0.71 -14.54 -13.63
CA LEU A 102 -1.62 -13.56 -13.06
C LEU A 102 -2.98 -13.65 -13.75
N LEU A 103 -4.05 -13.71 -12.96
CA LEU A 103 -5.42 -13.74 -13.46
C LEU A 103 -5.94 -12.34 -13.80
N CYS A 104 -5.43 -11.33 -13.08
CA CYS A 104 -5.92 -9.97 -13.17
C CYS A 104 -5.02 -9.10 -14.02
N LYS A 105 -5.64 -8.21 -14.80
CA LYS A 105 -4.96 -7.15 -15.54
C LYS A 105 -4.76 -5.92 -14.69
N ASN A 106 -5.80 -5.50 -13.96
CA ASN A 106 -5.79 -4.31 -13.11
C ASN A 106 -5.50 -4.70 -11.66
N TRP A 107 -4.59 -3.97 -11.06
CA TRP A 107 -4.13 -4.20 -9.70
C TRP A 107 -4.23 -2.94 -8.86
N ILE A 108 -4.57 -3.12 -7.59
CA ILE A 108 -4.48 -2.09 -6.57
C ILE A 108 -3.30 -2.44 -5.68
N PHE A 109 -2.48 -1.43 -5.42
CA PHE A 109 -1.35 -1.56 -4.49
C PHE A 109 -1.66 -0.78 -3.23
N ILE A 110 -1.50 -1.41 -2.07
CA ILE A 110 -1.62 -0.75 -0.77
C ILE A 110 -0.34 -0.92 0.04
N ASP A 111 0.06 0.16 0.71
CA ASP A 111 1.25 0.20 1.55
C ASP A 111 1.02 1.19 2.71
N ASP A 112 1.92 1.20 3.68
CA ASP A 112 1.87 2.15 4.80
C ASP A 112 2.28 3.55 4.38
N SER A 113 3.29 3.66 3.54
CA SER A 113 3.87 4.94 3.13
C SER A 113 4.36 4.95 1.69
N TYR A 114 4.47 6.15 1.14
CA TYR A 114 4.97 6.38 -0.21
C TYR A 114 5.93 7.56 -0.21
N TYR A 115 7.07 7.40 -0.85
CA TYR A 115 8.11 8.44 -0.94
C TYR A 115 8.56 8.68 -2.37
N LEU A 116 9.50 7.86 -2.86
CA LEU A 116 10.06 7.96 -4.20
C LEU A 116 9.42 6.95 -5.17
N GLY A 117 8.52 6.10 -4.68
CA GLY A 117 7.84 5.12 -5.50
C GLY A 117 8.69 3.93 -5.94
N ARG A 118 9.79 3.66 -5.25
CA ARG A 118 10.70 2.55 -5.61
C ARG A 118 10.05 1.18 -5.44
N THR A 119 9.33 0.99 -4.35
CA THR A 119 8.58 -0.26 -4.10
C THR A 119 7.53 -0.48 -5.18
N ARG A 120 6.73 0.53 -5.48
CA ARG A 120 5.71 0.46 -6.53
C ARG A 120 6.30 0.19 -7.90
N ALA A 121 7.41 0.86 -8.25
CA ALA A 121 8.09 0.65 -9.52
C ALA A 121 8.60 -0.79 -9.67
N GLY A 122 9.20 -1.35 -8.62
CA GLY A 122 9.65 -2.74 -8.60
C GLY A 122 8.52 -3.74 -8.76
N ILE A 123 7.40 -3.50 -8.09
CA ILE A 123 6.20 -4.33 -8.21
C ILE A 123 5.61 -4.27 -9.63
N SER A 124 5.54 -3.08 -10.22
CA SER A 124 5.08 -2.91 -11.60
C SER A 124 5.91 -3.70 -12.60
N VAL A 125 7.23 -3.68 -12.44
CA VAL A 125 8.15 -4.47 -13.29
C VAL A 125 7.89 -5.96 -13.11
N ALA A 126 7.77 -6.43 -11.87
CA ALA A 126 7.53 -7.84 -11.56
C ALA A 126 6.19 -8.33 -12.13
N LEU A 127 5.13 -7.54 -12.00
CA LEU A 127 3.81 -7.87 -12.58
C LEU A 127 3.90 -8.04 -14.09
N ARG A 128 4.53 -7.09 -14.79
CA ARG A 128 4.63 -7.10 -16.25
C ARG A 128 5.53 -8.19 -16.81
N LYS A 129 6.46 -8.70 -16.04
CA LYS A 129 7.24 -9.88 -16.41
C LYS A 129 6.36 -11.13 -16.50
N ILE A 130 5.37 -11.24 -15.62
CA ILE A 130 4.46 -12.39 -15.58
C ILE A 130 3.32 -12.19 -16.56
N ARG A 131 2.73 -10.99 -16.57
CA ARG A 131 1.63 -10.61 -17.46
C ARG A 131 1.89 -9.23 -18.05
N PRO A 132 2.30 -9.13 -19.35
CA PRO A 132 2.71 -7.85 -19.96
C PRO A 132 1.67 -6.74 -19.95
N ASP A 133 0.37 -7.07 -19.94
CA ASP A 133 -0.72 -6.10 -19.89
C ASP A 133 -1.20 -5.77 -18.45
N ALA A 134 -0.57 -6.35 -17.43
CA ALA A 134 -0.89 -6.04 -16.05
C ALA A 134 -0.39 -4.65 -15.66
N SER A 135 -1.17 -3.92 -14.87
CA SER A 135 -0.78 -2.60 -14.37
C SER A 135 -1.36 -2.33 -12.98
N ILE A 136 -0.66 -1.49 -12.22
CA ILE A 136 -1.19 -0.91 -10.99
C ILE A 136 -2.08 0.27 -11.39
N PHE A 137 -3.39 0.08 -11.23
CA PHE A 137 -4.40 1.08 -11.56
C PHE A 137 -4.41 2.22 -10.54
N GLU A 138 -4.33 1.87 -9.25
CA GLU A 138 -4.37 2.83 -8.15
C GLU A 138 -3.48 2.36 -7.01
N THR A 139 -2.90 3.33 -6.30
CA THR A 139 -2.09 3.10 -5.10
C THR A 139 -2.70 3.83 -3.92
N TYR A 140 -2.84 3.14 -2.79
CA TYR A 140 -3.34 3.71 -1.55
C TYR A 140 -2.30 3.54 -0.45
N VAL A 141 -2.05 4.61 0.27
CA VAL A 141 -1.12 4.62 1.41
C VAL A 141 -1.73 5.37 2.58
N ILE A 142 -1.26 5.08 3.78
CA ILE A 142 -1.64 5.87 4.96
C ILE A 142 -0.94 7.22 4.93
N TYR A 143 0.36 7.21 4.64
CA TYR A 143 1.19 8.41 4.63
C TYR A 143 1.86 8.62 3.27
N ASP A 144 1.61 9.78 2.65
CA ASP A 144 2.28 10.21 1.43
C ASP A 144 3.32 11.28 1.75
N GLY A 145 4.59 10.91 1.71
CA GLY A 145 5.75 11.77 1.91
C GLY A 145 6.39 12.27 0.62
N SER A 146 5.74 12.08 -0.54
CA SER A 146 6.29 12.45 -1.85
C SER A 146 6.30 13.96 -2.13
N MET A 147 5.65 14.76 -1.29
CA MET A 147 5.53 16.21 -1.46
C MET A 147 4.90 16.62 -2.80
N GLY A 148 3.86 15.92 -3.21
CA GLY A 148 3.15 16.20 -4.47
C GLY A 148 3.81 15.62 -5.72
N ARG A 149 4.92 14.91 -5.60
CA ARG A 149 5.60 14.26 -6.74
C ARG A 149 4.97 12.95 -7.16
N ALA A 150 4.17 12.35 -6.29
CA ALA A 150 3.49 11.11 -6.61
C ALA A 150 2.33 11.34 -7.57
N ASP A 151 2.24 10.50 -8.60
CA ASP A 151 1.11 10.42 -9.49
C ASP A 151 0.30 9.15 -9.19
N LYS A 152 -1.03 9.28 -9.24
CA LYS A 152 -1.96 8.17 -8.97
C LYS A 152 -1.79 7.49 -7.62
N VAL A 153 -1.42 8.28 -6.61
CA VAL A 153 -1.35 7.83 -5.21
C VAL A 153 -2.37 8.60 -4.39
N LYS A 154 -3.19 7.86 -3.66
CA LYS A 154 -4.17 8.41 -2.72
C LYS A 154 -3.78 8.04 -1.31
N SER A 155 -3.88 9.00 -0.40
CA SER A 155 -3.41 8.83 0.98
C SER A 155 -4.42 9.35 1.98
N MET A 156 -4.37 8.80 3.19
CA MET A 156 -5.09 9.36 4.33
C MET A 156 -4.42 10.61 4.87
N TYR A 157 -3.10 10.68 4.77
CA TYR A 157 -2.31 11.84 5.16
C TYR A 157 -1.28 12.16 4.08
N ARG A 158 -1.21 13.43 3.69
CA ARG A 158 -0.20 13.94 2.77
C ARG A 158 0.66 14.99 3.47
N TYR A 159 1.96 14.79 3.42
CA TYR A 159 2.90 15.75 3.94
C TYR A 159 3.19 16.82 2.88
N ASN A 160 2.90 18.07 3.23
CA ASN A 160 3.22 19.24 2.42
C ASN A 160 4.20 20.12 3.20
N ARG A 161 5.37 20.32 2.66
CA ARG A 161 6.34 21.30 3.18
C ARG A 161 6.03 22.69 2.66
#